data_8ad8f437115191f68b401424549b9d16
#
_entry.id   8ad8f437115191f68b401424549b9d16
#
_cell.length_a   1.000
_cell.length_b   1.000
_cell.length_c   1.000
_cell.angle_alpha   90.00
_cell.angle_beta   90.00
_cell.angle_gamma   90.00
#
_symmetry.space_group_name_H-M   'P 1'
#
loop_
_entity.id
_entity.type
_entity.pdbx_description
1 polymer ?
#
loop_
_entity_poly.entity_id
_entity_poly.type
_entity_poly.pdbx_seq_one_letter_code
_entity_poly.pdbx_strand_id
1 'polypeptide(L)'
;MHTGEHYHVFIQTSRRDRRVRSQFQSMVLSRLAKGADILDFGAGTGIDAKTYAANGHATFVYEPSEAMRDYLTQHCREEIARNTVVEIGWPLACKVHAVTANFAVLNHIDDHVTLFKDLSRVVRKDGFVLASMLNPFYLGDARYGWWRKNLVNLLRHGRYAIPSESRIHRFTPRVVAHAAAPYFRLERVTPRGMGLATNLYIFLLFRRT
;
A
#
# COMPACT_ATOMS: atom_id res chain seq x y z
N MET A 1 15.63 6.47 -14.57
CA MET A 1 15.01 5.23 -14.04
C MET A 1 15.80 4.84 -12.81
N HIS A 2 15.24 4.95 -11.60
CA HIS A 2 15.95 4.54 -10.39
C HIS A 2 16.02 3.01 -10.40
N THR A 3 17.22 2.46 -10.23
CA THR A 3 17.39 1.01 -10.02
C THR A 3 16.73 0.63 -8.69
N GLY A 4 16.31 -0.64 -8.52
CA GLY A 4 15.71 -1.12 -7.26
C GLY A 4 16.60 -0.83 -6.05
N GLU A 5 17.92 -0.88 -6.22
CA GLU A 5 18.91 -0.54 -5.20
C GLU A 5 18.84 0.92 -4.74
N HIS A 6 18.84 1.88 -5.67
CA HIS A 6 18.72 3.31 -5.32
C HIS A 6 17.43 3.63 -4.56
N TYR A 7 16.33 3.02 -4.97
CA TYR A 7 15.04 3.16 -4.29
C TYR A 7 15.10 2.58 -2.87
N HIS A 8 15.69 1.39 -2.72
CA HIS A 8 15.86 0.71 -1.44
C HIS A 8 16.68 1.55 -0.44
N VAL A 9 17.86 2.04 -0.88
CA VAL A 9 18.71 2.91 -0.06
C VAL A 9 17.99 4.19 0.32
N PHE A 10 17.32 4.84 -0.63
CA PHE A 10 16.57 6.08 -0.39
C PHE A 10 15.51 5.91 0.69
N ILE A 11 14.69 4.85 0.61
CA ILE A 11 13.63 4.60 1.60
C ILE A 11 14.21 4.25 2.97
N GLN A 12 15.30 3.54 3.03
CA GLN A 12 15.93 3.18 4.30
C GLN A 12 16.66 4.35 4.97
N THR A 13 17.16 5.32 4.23
CA THR A 13 17.84 6.49 4.79
C THR A 13 16.88 7.54 5.36
N SER A 14 15.68 7.65 4.81
CA SER A 14 14.67 8.61 5.25
C SER A 14 14.10 8.23 6.64
N ARG A 15 14.35 9.06 7.65
CA ARG A 15 13.77 8.87 9.00
C ARG A 15 12.24 8.86 8.98
N ARG A 16 11.63 9.70 8.14
CA ARG A 16 10.18 9.78 7.99
C ARG A 16 9.63 8.49 7.41
N ASP A 17 10.22 8.00 6.33
CA ASP A 17 9.70 6.80 5.64
C ASP A 17 9.89 5.55 6.48
N ARG A 18 10.99 5.44 7.23
CA ARG A 18 11.16 4.37 8.23
C ARG A 18 10.08 4.39 9.30
N ARG A 19 9.74 5.58 9.83
CA ARG A 19 8.68 5.72 10.84
C ARG A 19 7.31 5.34 10.29
N VAL A 20 6.97 5.81 9.08
CA VAL A 20 5.73 5.47 8.38
C VAL A 20 5.65 3.96 8.17
N ARG A 21 6.72 3.33 7.68
CA ARG A 21 6.80 1.88 7.46
C ARG A 21 6.63 1.10 8.75
N SER A 22 7.37 1.45 9.81
CA SER A 22 7.27 0.79 11.11
C SER A 22 5.85 0.87 11.69
N GLN A 23 5.19 2.02 11.56
CA GLN A 23 3.80 2.19 11.97
C GLN A 23 2.85 1.30 11.14
N PHE A 24 3.04 1.25 9.82
CA PHE A 24 2.25 0.42 8.92
C PHE A 24 2.40 -1.07 9.26
N GLN A 25 3.64 -1.56 9.37
CA GLN A 25 3.96 -2.94 9.75
C GLN A 25 3.35 -3.31 11.11
N SER A 26 3.48 -2.45 12.11
CA SER A 26 2.87 -2.64 13.44
C SER A 26 1.34 -2.75 13.36
N MET A 27 0.71 -1.95 12.50
CA MET A 27 -0.75 -2.02 12.28
C MET A 27 -1.17 -3.34 11.64
N VAL A 28 -0.36 -3.91 10.75
CA VAL A 28 -0.62 -5.24 10.13
C VAL A 28 -0.46 -6.33 11.20
N LEU A 29 0.73 -6.41 11.80
CA LEU A 29 1.11 -7.48 12.72
C LEU A 29 0.22 -7.56 13.97
N SER A 30 -0.22 -6.40 14.49
CA SER A 30 -1.12 -6.37 15.66
C SER A 30 -2.53 -6.92 15.40
N ARG A 31 -2.88 -7.21 14.13
CA ARG A 31 -4.21 -7.70 13.72
C ARG A 31 -4.22 -9.14 13.26
N LEU A 32 -3.06 -9.75 13.18
CA LEU A 32 -2.91 -11.09 12.65
C LEU A 32 -2.53 -12.08 13.76
N ALA A 33 -3.10 -13.25 13.72
CA ALA A 33 -2.61 -14.38 14.48
C ALA A 33 -1.30 -14.90 13.87
N LYS A 34 -0.45 -15.54 14.68
CA LYS A 34 0.76 -16.21 14.18
C LYS A 34 0.42 -17.19 13.06
N GLY A 35 1.27 -17.24 12.05
CA GLY A 35 1.09 -18.14 10.90
C GLY A 35 0.04 -17.66 9.88
N ALA A 36 -0.50 -16.47 10.04
CA ALA A 36 -1.42 -15.91 9.04
C ALA A 36 -0.75 -15.65 7.71
N ASP A 37 -1.48 -15.89 6.61
CA ASP A 37 -1.04 -15.63 5.25
C ASP A 37 -1.23 -14.15 4.91
N ILE A 38 -0.22 -13.52 4.34
CA ILE A 38 -0.23 -12.11 3.93
C ILE A 38 0.10 -12.04 2.44
N LEU A 39 -0.62 -11.20 1.70
CA LEU A 39 -0.22 -10.76 0.36
C LEU A 39 0.33 -9.33 0.46
N ASP A 40 1.58 -9.15 0.14
CA ASP A 40 2.21 -7.84 -0.05
C ASP A 40 2.06 -7.43 -1.52
N PHE A 41 1.07 -6.59 -1.78
CA PHE A 41 0.67 -6.16 -3.11
C PHE A 41 1.40 -4.87 -3.50
N GLY A 42 2.24 -4.93 -4.51
CA GLY A 42 3.21 -3.89 -4.84
C GLY A 42 4.38 -3.90 -3.85
N ALA A 43 4.99 -5.08 -3.65
CA ALA A 43 5.98 -5.33 -2.60
C ALA A 43 7.29 -4.52 -2.75
N GLY A 44 7.52 -3.90 -3.93
CA GLY A 44 8.71 -3.12 -4.21
C GLY A 44 9.97 -3.95 -4.03
N THR A 45 10.85 -3.52 -3.13
CA THR A 45 12.11 -4.21 -2.83
C THR A 45 12.02 -5.26 -1.70
N GLY A 46 10.81 -5.63 -1.27
CA GLY A 46 10.57 -6.72 -0.33
C GLY A 46 10.82 -6.42 1.15
N ILE A 47 11.00 -5.14 1.53
CA ILE A 47 11.28 -4.77 2.94
C ILE A 47 10.13 -5.19 3.87
N ASP A 48 8.88 -4.95 3.47
CA ASP A 48 7.71 -5.29 4.27
C ASP A 48 7.53 -6.82 4.30
N ALA A 49 7.67 -7.49 3.16
CA ALA A 49 7.60 -8.94 3.05
C ALA A 49 8.61 -9.65 3.97
N LYS A 50 9.86 -9.19 3.98
CA LYS A 50 10.91 -9.73 4.87
C LYS A 50 10.54 -9.57 6.34
N THR A 51 9.96 -8.42 6.71
CA THR A 51 9.49 -8.16 8.08
C THR A 51 8.36 -9.11 8.46
N TYR A 52 7.38 -9.34 7.59
CA TYR A 52 6.27 -10.26 7.87
C TYR A 52 6.75 -11.71 8.01
N ALA A 53 7.62 -12.17 7.11
CA ALA A 53 8.24 -13.49 7.18
C ALA A 53 9.02 -13.69 8.49
N ALA A 54 9.82 -12.70 8.91
CA ALA A 54 10.55 -12.72 10.18
C ALA A 54 9.64 -12.79 11.42
N ASN A 55 8.38 -12.36 11.31
CA ASN A 55 7.36 -12.47 12.35
C ASN A 55 6.52 -13.77 12.25
N GLY A 56 6.92 -14.71 11.39
CA GLY A 56 6.32 -16.04 11.28
C GLY A 56 5.06 -16.09 10.41
N HIS A 57 4.92 -15.17 9.46
CA HIS A 57 3.83 -15.14 8.48
C HIS A 57 4.30 -15.68 7.13
N ALA A 58 3.49 -16.52 6.48
CA ALA A 58 3.68 -16.86 5.08
C ALA A 58 3.32 -15.63 4.23
N THR A 59 4.28 -15.13 3.46
CA THR A 59 4.13 -13.87 2.75
C THR A 59 4.20 -14.09 1.24
N PHE A 60 3.08 -13.88 0.56
CA PHE A 60 3.01 -13.83 -0.89
C PHE A 60 3.36 -12.42 -1.36
N VAL A 61 4.16 -12.28 -2.41
CA VAL A 61 4.56 -10.99 -2.93
C VAL A 61 4.18 -10.84 -4.40
N TYR A 62 3.56 -9.71 -4.73
CA TYR A 62 3.30 -9.31 -6.10
C TYR A 62 3.95 -7.96 -6.36
N GLU A 63 4.83 -7.90 -7.35
CA GLU A 63 5.50 -6.67 -7.80
C GLU A 63 5.54 -6.62 -9.33
N PRO A 64 4.86 -5.65 -9.99
CA PRO A 64 4.81 -5.59 -11.44
C PRO A 64 6.10 -5.05 -12.07
N SER A 65 6.90 -4.27 -11.34
CA SER A 65 8.16 -3.71 -11.84
C SER A 65 9.27 -4.76 -11.82
N GLU A 66 9.79 -5.13 -12.99
CA GLU A 66 10.89 -6.08 -13.13
C GLU A 66 12.10 -5.67 -12.30
N ALA A 67 12.55 -4.41 -12.42
CA ALA A 67 13.70 -3.91 -11.70
C ALA A 67 13.54 -3.94 -10.16
N MET A 68 12.30 -3.78 -9.65
CA MET A 68 12.02 -3.92 -8.22
C MET A 68 11.97 -5.38 -7.80
N ARG A 69 11.39 -6.23 -8.64
CA ARG A 69 11.27 -7.67 -8.42
C ARG A 69 12.65 -8.36 -8.39
N ASP A 70 13.56 -8.00 -9.30
CA ASP A 70 14.94 -8.51 -9.30
C ASP A 70 15.65 -8.18 -7.98
N TYR A 71 15.48 -6.95 -7.50
CA TYR A 71 16.05 -6.56 -6.21
C TYR A 71 15.36 -7.30 -5.05
N LEU A 72 14.04 -7.46 -5.08
CA LEU A 72 13.28 -8.21 -4.07
C LEU A 72 13.80 -9.65 -3.96
N THR A 73 14.02 -10.33 -5.10
CA THR A 73 14.53 -11.70 -5.14
C THR A 73 15.89 -11.82 -4.47
N GLN A 74 16.78 -10.84 -4.69
CA GLN A 74 18.08 -10.80 -4.02
C GLN A 74 17.94 -10.48 -2.52
N HIS A 75 17.13 -9.48 -2.18
CA HIS A 75 16.93 -9.01 -0.82
C HIS A 75 16.26 -10.04 0.09
N CYS A 76 15.29 -10.79 -0.45
CA CYS A 76 14.54 -11.84 0.26
C CYS A 76 15.04 -13.27 -0.06
N ARG A 77 16.27 -13.42 -0.55
CA ARG A 77 16.82 -14.71 -1.02
C ARG A 77 16.66 -15.84 -0.01
N GLU A 78 16.93 -15.56 1.27
CA GLU A 78 16.84 -16.56 2.33
C GLU A 78 15.39 -16.94 2.64
N GLU A 79 14.49 -15.93 2.67
CA GLU A 79 13.07 -16.13 2.93
C GLU A 79 12.39 -16.88 1.77
N ILE A 80 12.81 -16.62 0.54
CA ILE A 80 12.35 -17.36 -0.65
C ILE A 80 12.84 -18.81 -0.60
N ALA A 81 14.11 -19.04 -0.29
CA ALA A 81 14.66 -20.38 -0.15
C ALA A 81 13.97 -21.21 0.94
N ARG A 82 13.44 -20.57 1.99
CA ARG A 82 12.66 -21.20 3.07
C ARG A 82 11.14 -21.27 2.78
N ASN A 83 10.70 -20.80 1.63
CA ASN A 83 9.27 -20.66 1.27
C ASN A 83 8.46 -19.81 2.26
N THR A 84 9.07 -18.90 2.99
CA THR A 84 8.37 -17.93 3.86
C THR A 84 8.01 -16.65 3.11
N VAL A 85 8.70 -16.34 2.00
CA VAL A 85 8.31 -15.36 0.98
C VAL A 85 8.14 -16.10 -0.35
N VAL A 86 7.01 -15.90 -1.02
CA VAL A 86 6.66 -16.57 -2.27
C VAL A 86 6.26 -15.54 -3.32
N GLU A 87 7.02 -15.46 -4.40
CA GLU A 87 6.64 -14.62 -5.54
C GLU A 87 5.45 -15.22 -6.28
N ILE A 88 4.50 -14.37 -6.65
CA ILE A 88 3.28 -14.79 -7.32
C ILE A 88 2.97 -13.94 -8.56
N GLY A 89 2.24 -14.55 -9.50
CA GLY A 89 1.50 -13.81 -10.52
C GLY A 89 0.20 -13.24 -9.96
N TRP A 90 -0.37 -12.26 -10.63
CA TRP A 90 -1.67 -11.70 -10.27
C TRP A 90 -2.76 -12.17 -11.24
N PRO A 91 -3.96 -12.56 -10.77
CA PRO A 91 -4.37 -12.69 -9.36
C PRO A 91 -3.84 -13.96 -8.67
N LEU A 92 -3.72 -13.88 -7.33
CA LEU A 92 -3.34 -15.03 -6.49
C LEU A 92 -4.43 -16.10 -6.48
N ALA A 93 -4.05 -17.36 -6.58
CA ALA A 93 -4.98 -18.49 -6.62
C ALA A 93 -5.49 -18.94 -5.23
N CYS A 94 -4.85 -18.52 -4.13
CA CYS A 94 -5.23 -18.90 -2.77
C CYS A 94 -5.83 -17.74 -1.98
N LYS A 95 -6.34 -18.04 -0.76
CA LYS A 95 -6.92 -17.06 0.15
C LYS A 95 -5.91 -16.63 1.20
N VAL A 96 -5.82 -15.33 1.45
CA VAL A 96 -4.97 -14.72 2.49
C VAL A 96 -5.80 -14.05 3.59
N HIS A 97 -5.20 -13.87 4.76
CA HIS A 97 -5.81 -13.18 5.90
C HIS A 97 -5.72 -11.68 5.76
N ALA A 98 -4.64 -11.20 5.15
CA ALA A 98 -4.44 -9.77 4.92
C ALA A 98 -3.81 -9.50 3.55
N VAL A 99 -4.19 -8.36 2.96
CA VAL A 99 -3.45 -7.73 1.87
C VAL A 99 -2.86 -6.43 2.38
N THR A 100 -1.58 -6.22 2.12
CA THR A 100 -0.88 -4.97 2.39
C THR A 100 -0.53 -4.28 1.09
N ALA A 101 -0.68 -2.96 1.03
CA ALA A 101 -0.31 -2.11 -0.10
C ALA A 101 0.33 -0.84 0.44
N ASN A 102 1.65 -0.89 0.69
CA ASN A 102 2.37 0.18 1.34
C ASN A 102 3.02 1.15 0.34
N PHE A 103 3.30 2.39 0.78
CA PHE A 103 3.97 3.44 -0.01
C PHE A 103 3.30 3.74 -1.36
N ALA A 104 2.03 4.16 -1.26
CA ALA A 104 1.29 4.74 -2.37
C ALA A 104 0.96 3.79 -3.53
N VAL A 105 0.97 2.48 -3.33
CA VAL A 105 0.61 1.51 -4.39
C VAL A 105 -0.74 1.85 -5.01
N LEU A 106 -1.76 2.15 -4.19
CA LEU A 106 -3.10 2.53 -4.69
C LEU A 106 -3.10 3.85 -5.47
N ASN A 107 -2.11 4.70 -5.29
CA ASN A 107 -2.00 5.96 -6.04
C ASN A 107 -1.56 5.77 -7.51
N HIS A 108 -1.02 4.58 -7.84
CA HIS A 108 -0.63 4.19 -9.19
C HIS A 108 -1.73 3.42 -9.93
N ILE A 109 -2.85 3.13 -9.29
CA ILE A 109 -3.95 2.33 -9.83
C ILE A 109 -5.12 3.24 -10.14
N ASP A 110 -5.56 3.26 -11.39
CA ASP A 110 -6.69 4.09 -11.82
C ASP A 110 -8.03 3.41 -11.57
N ASP A 111 -8.09 2.09 -11.76
CA ASP A 111 -9.32 1.31 -11.59
C ASP A 111 -9.34 0.57 -10.25
N HIS A 112 -9.71 1.30 -9.20
CA HIS A 112 -9.89 0.72 -7.88
C HIS A 112 -11.08 -0.26 -7.81
N VAL A 113 -12.10 -0.12 -8.66
CA VAL A 113 -13.27 -1.02 -8.65
C VAL A 113 -12.83 -2.43 -9.05
N THR A 114 -12.13 -2.57 -10.16
CA THR A 114 -11.58 -3.86 -10.58
C THR A 114 -10.58 -4.41 -9.57
N LEU A 115 -9.68 -3.55 -9.04
CA LEU A 115 -8.75 -3.97 -8.00
C LEU A 115 -9.47 -4.58 -6.79
N PHE A 116 -10.43 -3.88 -6.18
CA PHE A 116 -11.13 -4.39 -4.99
C PHE A 116 -12.00 -5.60 -5.28
N LYS A 117 -12.56 -5.71 -6.49
CA LYS A 117 -13.21 -6.93 -6.97
C LYS A 117 -12.24 -8.13 -6.96
N ASP A 118 -11.03 -7.96 -7.47
CA ASP A 118 -10.04 -9.03 -7.51
C ASP A 118 -9.48 -9.34 -6.11
N LEU A 119 -9.18 -8.31 -5.31
CA LEU A 119 -8.81 -8.49 -3.90
C LEU A 119 -9.89 -9.27 -3.12
N SER A 120 -11.16 -9.08 -3.44
CA SER A 120 -12.25 -9.82 -2.79
C SER A 120 -12.21 -11.32 -3.06
N ARG A 121 -11.58 -11.76 -4.14
CA ARG A 121 -11.41 -13.17 -4.46
C ARG A 121 -10.28 -13.81 -3.68
N VAL A 122 -9.30 -13.03 -3.24
CA VAL A 122 -8.10 -13.53 -2.55
C VAL A 122 -8.11 -13.26 -1.04
N VAL A 123 -8.86 -12.28 -0.55
CA VAL A 123 -8.99 -12.01 0.89
C VAL A 123 -10.07 -12.90 1.50
N ARG A 124 -9.78 -13.54 2.65
CA ARG A 124 -10.76 -14.33 3.43
C ARG A 124 -11.89 -13.41 3.95
N LYS A 125 -13.07 -14.00 4.27
CA LYS A 125 -14.23 -13.23 4.77
C LYS A 125 -13.89 -12.38 6.00
N ASP A 126 -13.07 -12.87 6.92
CA ASP A 126 -12.66 -12.13 8.12
C ASP A 126 -11.35 -11.36 7.92
N GLY A 127 -10.86 -11.33 6.68
CA GLY A 127 -9.62 -10.70 6.31
C GLY A 127 -9.75 -9.19 6.13
N PHE A 128 -8.61 -8.56 5.89
CA PHE A 128 -8.57 -7.11 5.69
C PHE A 128 -7.58 -6.71 4.59
N VAL A 129 -7.75 -5.48 4.10
CA VAL A 129 -6.77 -4.77 3.27
C VAL A 129 -6.28 -3.56 4.07
N LEU A 130 -4.97 -3.42 4.24
CA LEU A 130 -4.35 -2.21 4.76
C LEU A 130 -3.52 -1.56 3.66
N ALA A 131 -3.83 -0.31 3.33
CA ALA A 131 -3.11 0.45 2.33
C ALA A 131 -2.58 1.76 2.90
N SER A 132 -1.36 2.17 2.51
CA SER A 132 -0.90 3.53 2.71
C SER A 132 -0.98 4.30 1.39
N MET A 133 -1.50 5.52 1.46
CA MET A 133 -1.72 6.38 0.30
C MET A 133 -1.13 7.76 0.52
N LEU A 134 -0.72 8.41 -0.57
CA LEU A 134 -0.41 9.84 -0.55
C LEU A 134 -1.66 10.64 -0.21
N ASN A 135 -1.53 11.43 0.83
CA ASN A 135 -2.63 12.21 1.37
C ASN A 135 -2.99 13.39 0.46
N PRO A 136 -4.21 13.48 -0.07
CA PRO A 136 -4.64 14.60 -0.91
C PRO A 136 -4.78 15.92 -0.15
N PHE A 137 -4.91 15.85 1.20
CA PHE A 137 -5.10 17.01 2.08
C PHE A 137 -3.81 17.47 2.77
N TYR A 138 -2.65 16.95 2.36
CA TYR A 138 -1.38 17.28 3.00
C TYR A 138 -1.02 18.75 2.80
N LEU A 139 -1.05 19.54 3.87
CA LEU A 139 -0.78 20.99 3.84
C LEU A 139 0.66 21.33 3.45
N GLY A 140 1.61 20.41 3.62
CA GLY A 140 2.98 20.62 3.13
C GLY A 140 3.05 20.85 1.62
N ASP A 141 2.03 20.46 0.86
CA ASP A 141 1.94 20.71 -0.58
C ASP A 141 1.29 22.06 -0.95
N ALA A 142 0.67 22.75 0.02
CA ALA A 142 0.01 24.04 -0.20
C ALA A 142 0.98 25.13 -0.70
N ARG A 143 2.28 24.97 -0.45
CA ARG A 143 3.35 25.82 -1.02
C ARG A 143 3.48 25.71 -2.53
N TYR A 144 2.99 24.62 -3.13
CA TYR A 144 3.07 24.42 -4.58
C TYR A 144 1.80 24.93 -5.28
N GLY A 145 1.98 25.70 -6.34
CA GLY A 145 0.86 26.23 -7.12
C GLY A 145 -0.04 25.16 -7.73
N TRP A 146 0.52 24.01 -8.08
CA TRP A 146 -0.23 22.89 -8.63
C TRP A 146 -1.25 22.32 -7.61
N TRP A 147 -0.91 22.26 -6.32
CA TRP A 147 -1.83 21.77 -5.29
C TRP A 147 -3.07 22.67 -5.19
N ARG A 148 -2.86 23.99 -5.15
CA ARG A 148 -3.96 24.98 -5.09
C ARG A 148 -4.86 24.91 -6.32
N LYS A 149 -4.27 24.76 -7.52
CA LYS A 149 -5.02 24.60 -8.78
C LYS A 149 -5.87 23.32 -8.79
N ASN A 150 -5.43 22.27 -8.10
CA ASN A 150 -6.12 20.99 -8.03
C ASN A 150 -7.17 20.89 -6.91
N LEU A 151 -7.31 21.89 -6.03
CA LEU A 151 -8.36 21.88 -5.00
C LEU A 151 -9.76 21.74 -5.57
N VAL A 152 -10.04 22.37 -6.70
CA VAL A 152 -11.35 22.25 -7.38
C VAL A 152 -11.57 20.81 -7.86
N ASN A 153 -10.56 20.18 -8.45
CA ASN A 153 -10.62 18.80 -8.88
C ASN A 153 -10.82 17.85 -7.69
N LEU A 154 -10.13 18.13 -6.58
CA LEU A 154 -10.29 17.35 -5.35
C LEU A 154 -11.70 17.44 -4.79
N LEU A 155 -12.30 18.64 -4.79
CA LEU A 155 -13.68 18.86 -4.30
C LEU A 155 -14.73 18.24 -5.22
N ARG A 156 -14.56 18.35 -6.54
CA ARG A 156 -15.54 17.87 -7.53
C ARG A 156 -15.43 16.36 -7.79
N HIS A 157 -14.20 15.86 -7.91
CA HIS A 157 -13.95 14.48 -8.37
C HIS A 157 -13.31 13.61 -7.30
N GLY A 158 -12.90 14.17 -6.15
CA GLY A 158 -12.20 13.45 -5.08
C GLY A 158 -10.81 12.94 -5.46
N ARG A 159 -10.25 13.42 -6.59
CA ARG A 159 -8.92 13.01 -7.07
C ARG A 159 -8.24 14.10 -7.90
N TYR A 160 -6.91 14.01 -7.98
CA TYR A 160 -6.10 14.77 -8.92
C TYR A 160 -4.76 14.07 -9.22
N ALA A 161 -4.19 14.36 -10.41
CA ALA A 161 -2.86 13.90 -10.80
C ALA A 161 -1.78 14.85 -10.29
N ILE A 162 -0.61 14.32 -9.92
CA ILE A 162 0.57 15.12 -9.60
C ILE A 162 1.27 15.48 -10.92
N PRO A 163 1.46 16.79 -11.25
CA PRO A 163 1.93 17.19 -12.59
C PRO A 163 3.32 16.69 -12.97
N SER A 164 4.20 16.49 -11.97
CA SER A 164 5.56 15.99 -12.18
C SER A 164 5.64 14.47 -12.36
N GLU A 165 4.57 13.76 -12.03
CA GLU A 165 4.53 12.31 -11.98
C GLU A 165 3.19 11.84 -12.58
N SER A 166 3.09 11.84 -13.91
CA SER A 166 1.85 11.63 -14.67
C SER A 166 1.08 10.33 -14.38
N ARG A 167 1.67 9.40 -13.64
CA ARG A 167 1.04 8.14 -13.24
C ARG A 167 0.63 8.08 -11.77
N ILE A 168 0.85 9.15 -10.99
CA ILE A 168 0.50 9.18 -9.58
C ILE A 168 -0.72 10.07 -9.39
N HIS A 169 -1.82 9.46 -8.95
CA HIS A 169 -3.03 10.17 -8.58
C HIS A 169 -3.19 10.22 -7.06
N ARG A 170 -3.63 11.34 -6.52
CA ARG A 170 -4.09 11.42 -5.14
C ARG A 170 -5.60 11.28 -5.10
N PHE A 171 -6.08 10.37 -4.27
CA PHE A 171 -7.50 10.08 -4.09
C PHE A 171 -7.94 10.41 -2.68
N THR A 172 -9.16 10.92 -2.52
CA THR A 172 -9.75 11.02 -1.19
C THR A 172 -10.11 9.62 -0.67
N PRO A 173 -10.05 9.38 0.65
CA PRO A 173 -10.51 8.12 1.24
C PRO A 173 -11.93 7.74 0.83
N ARG A 174 -12.79 8.73 0.59
CA ARG A 174 -14.18 8.51 0.17
C ARG A 174 -14.28 7.86 -1.21
N VAL A 175 -13.49 8.32 -2.18
CA VAL A 175 -13.48 7.74 -3.54
C VAL A 175 -13.04 6.29 -3.50
N VAL A 176 -11.94 6.00 -2.78
CA VAL A 176 -11.43 4.63 -2.64
C VAL A 176 -12.42 3.75 -1.88
N ALA A 177 -13.04 4.27 -0.81
CA ALA A 177 -14.06 3.54 -0.06
C ALA A 177 -15.29 3.22 -0.92
N HIS A 178 -15.71 4.14 -1.78
CA HIS A 178 -16.82 3.90 -2.70
C HIS A 178 -16.50 2.77 -3.70
N ALA A 179 -15.31 2.78 -4.27
CA ALA A 179 -14.86 1.72 -5.16
C ALA A 179 -14.75 0.35 -4.47
N ALA A 180 -14.40 0.33 -3.19
CA ALA A 180 -14.28 -0.88 -2.38
C ALA A 180 -15.64 -1.40 -1.86
N ALA A 181 -16.65 -0.54 -1.73
CA ALA A 181 -17.89 -0.79 -0.99
C ALA A 181 -18.64 -2.09 -1.32
N PRO A 182 -18.67 -2.61 -2.56
CA PRO A 182 -19.36 -3.88 -2.83
C PRO A 182 -18.73 -5.09 -2.13
N TYR A 183 -17.45 -4.98 -1.74
CA TYR A 183 -16.65 -6.10 -1.26
C TYR A 183 -15.99 -5.85 0.09
N PHE A 184 -15.74 -4.57 0.41
CA PHE A 184 -15.02 -4.18 1.62
C PHE A 184 -15.64 -2.93 2.22
N ARG A 185 -15.66 -2.87 3.55
CA ARG A 185 -16.03 -1.69 4.32
C ARG A 185 -14.77 -0.97 4.81
N LEU A 186 -14.66 0.33 4.56
CA LEU A 186 -13.62 1.16 5.17
C LEU A 186 -13.90 1.30 6.68
N GLU A 187 -13.06 0.69 7.51
CA GLU A 187 -13.18 0.75 8.98
C GLU A 187 -12.45 1.93 9.59
N ARG A 188 -11.29 2.26 9.04
CA ARG A 188 -10.44 3.28 9.63
C ARG A 188 -9.61 4.03 8.61
N VAL A 189 -9.48 5.34 8.83
CA VAL A 189 -8.48 6.21 8.22
C VAL A 189 -7.54 6.68 9.34
N THR A 190 -6.24 6.61 9.14
CA THR A 190 -5.23 7.02 10.11
C THR A 190 -4.16 7.86 9.39
N PRO A 191 -3.74 9.02 9.94
CA PRO A 191 -4.25 9.65 11.16
C PRO A 191 -5.64 10.28 10.98
N ARG A 192 -6.23 10.73 12.08
CA ARG A 192 -7.51 11.47 12.12
C ARG A 192 -7.29 12.92 12.56
N GLY A 193 -8.32 13.74 12.38
CA GLY A 193 -8.31 15.13 12.82
C GLY A 193 -7.19 15.95 12.16
N MET A 194 -6.51 16.79 12.94
CA MET A 194 -5.41 17.62 12.42
C MET A 194 -4.25 16.80 11.86
N GLY A 195 -4.04 15.56 12.34
CA GLY A 195 -3.06 14.65 11.77
C GLY A 195 -3.30 14.35 10.29
N LEU A 196 -4.55 14.41 9.82
CA LEU A 196 -4.85 14.25 8.39
C LEU A 196 -4.20 15.36 7.55
N ALA A 197 -4.15 16.59 8.04
CA ALA A 197 -3.56 17.71 7.30
C ALA A 197 -2.02 17.74 7.33
N THR A 198 -1.40 17.16 8.35
CA THR A 198 0.06 17.26 8.60
C THR A 198 0.87 16.05 8.15
N ASN A 199 0.23 14.94 7.79
CA ASN A 199 0.91 13.73 7.36
C ASN A 199 0.84 13.54 5.84
N LEU A 200 1.99 13.26 5.22
CA LEU A 200 2.09 12.98 3.80
C LEU A 200 1.39 11.68 3.41
N TYR A 201 1.40 10.68 4.30
CA TYR A 201 0.72 9.40 4.10
C TYR A 201 -0.47 9.25 5.03
N ILE A 202 -1.52 8.62 4.52
CA ILE A 202 -2.69 8.16 5.28
C ILE A 202 -2.81 6.65 5.11
N PHE A 203 -3.28 5.97 6.14
CA PHE A 203 -3.54 4.54 6.13
C PHE A 203 -5.03 4.28 6.07
N LEU A 204 -5.44 3.43 5.15
CA LEU A 204 -6.82 2.99 4.97
C LEU A 204 -6.92 1.51 5.35
N LEU A 205 -7.75 1.21 6.34
CA LEU A 205 -8.06 -0.16 6.74
C LEU A 205 -9.44 -0.54 6.23
N PHE A 206 -9.50 -1.55 5.39
CA PHE A 206 -10.71 -2.12 4.83
C PHE A 206 -10.94 -3.52 5.37
N ARG A 207 -12.15 -3.79 5.85
CA ARG A 207 -12.58 -5.13 6.27
C ARG A 207 -13.37 -5.80 5.16
N ARG A 208 -13.10 -7.08 4.90
CA ARG A 208 -13.88 -7.88 3.96
C ARG A 208 -15.31 -8.06 4.49
N THR A 209 -16.31 -7.77 3.65
CA THR A 209 -17.73 -7.95 3.94
C THR A 209 -18.20 -9.36 3.60
#